data_45e5d8e1aec1643e3d4d9718cb670d04
#
_entry.id   45e5d8e1aec1643e3d4d9718cb670d04
#
_cell.length_a   1.000
_cell.length_b   1.000
_cell.length_c   1.000
_cell.angle_alpha   90.00
_cell.angle_beta   90.00
_cell.angle_gamma   90.00
#
_symmetry.space_group_name_H-M   'P 1'
#
loop_
_entity.id
_entity.type
_entity.pdbx_description
1 polymer ?
#
loop_
_entity_poly.entity_id
_entity_poly.type
_entity_poly.pdbx_seq_one_letter_code
_entity_poly.pdbx_strand_id
1 'polypeptide(L)'
;SDLYYVPFLEAYTKALGNNEYYEQVLRVITLLDTPVIRAKRINGKKWYEIDDIQDLDIASSIFVNDDDDERLFRVQQRWGGYWRYPKLKDFCCPTNPYFPPKRLLDELKANLDNLVTAYPSGMDINALLVAKNLGVGQKNVSVANGVEEIINIVMTKAEGKIGVVKPTNEEYINRYKADNMEIYVPENDDLSYSAKDIMLYFGEQNISMLILVNPDYHSGNYIPKADMRCIIQ
;
A
#
# COMPACT_ATOMS: atom_id res chain seq x y z
N SER A 1 -33.34 -23.70 -22.05
CA SER A 1 -32.21 -22.81 -22.47
C SER A 1 -31.89 -23.01 -23.93
N ASP A 2 -31.89 -24.23 -24.44
CA ASP A 2 -31.45 -24.57 -25.79
C ASP A 2 -32.43 -24.07 -26.88
N LEU A 3 -33.71 -23.92 -26.53
CA LEU A 3 -34.74 -23.43 -27.46
C LEU A 3 -34.59 -21.96 -27.85
N TYR A 4 -33.95 -21.16 -27.02
CA TYR A 4 -33.80 -19.71 -27.27
C TYR A 4 -32.33 -19.30 -27.45
N TYR A 5 -31.46 -19.75 -26.57
CA TYR A 5 -30.08 -19.28 -26.56
C TYR A 5 -29.29 -19.71 -27.80
N VAL A 6 -29.36 -21.00 -28.16
CA VAL A 6 -28.57 -21.52 -29.30
C VAL A 6 -28.97 -20.86 -30.63
N PRO A 7 -30.26 -20.78 -31.01
CA PRO A 7 -30.66 -20.11 -32.25
C PRO A 7 -30.26 -18.63 -32.29
N PHE A 8 -30.35 -17.92 -31.16
CA PHE A 8 -29.89 -16.52 -31.08
C PHE A 8 -28.39 -16.39 -31.18
N LEU A 9 -27.63 -17.29 -30.55
CA LEU A 9 -26.18 -17.33 -30.68
C LEU A 9 -25.74 -17.59 -32.13
N GLU A 10 -26.34 -18.55 -32.78
CA GLU A 10 -26.07 -18.86 -34.22
C GLU A 10 -26.37 -17.66 -35.12
N ALA A 11 -27.52 -17.02 -34.92
CA ALA A 11 -27.89 -15.83 -35.69
C ALA A 11 -26.93 -14.67 -35.43
N TYR A 12 -26.54 -14.47 -34.17
CA TYR A 12 -25.63 -13.42 -33.75
C TYR A 12 -24.24 -13.63 -34.36
N THR A 13 -23.69 -14.84 -34.22
CA THR A 13 -22.40 -15.23 -34.79
C THR A 13 -22.36 -15.07 -36.33
N LYS A 14 -23.45 -15.44 -36.97
CA LYS A 14 -23.58 -15.27 -38.45
C LYS A 14 -23.59 -13.79 -38.84
N ALA A 15 -24.16 -12.93 -38.02
CA ALA A 15 -24.30 -11.50 -38.31
C ALA A 15 -23.04 -10.68 -37.98
N LEU A 16 -22.37 -10.97 -36.87
CA LEU A 16 -21.29 -10.17 -36.29
C LEU A 16 -19.93 -10.89 -36.26
N GLY A 17 -19.89 -12.18 -36.54
CA GLY A 17 -18.66 -12.99 -36.50
C GLY A 17 -18.41 -13.58 -35.11
N ASN A 18 -17.19 -14.18 -34.93
CA ASN A 18 -16.82 -14.93 -33.73
C ASN A 18 -16.05 -14.11 -32.67
N ASN A 19 -15.86 -12.81 -32.91
CA ASN A 19 -15.01 -11.96 -32.06
C ASN A 19 -15.80 -11.13 -31.04
N GLU A 20 -17.10 -11.38 -30.95
CA GLU A 20 -17.97 -10.69 -30.00
C GLU A 20 -18.21 -11.52 -28.74
N TYR A 21 -18.51 -10.83 -27.64
CA TYR A 21 -18.83 -11.50 -26.38
C TYR A 21 -20.19 -12.20 -26.44
N TYR A 22 -20.25 -13.46 -26.08
CA TYR A 22 -21.48 -14.28 -26.11
C TYR A 22 -22.58 -13.74 -25.15
N GLU A 23 -22.20 -12.95 -24.14
CA GLU A 23 -23.13 -12.26 -23.22
C GLU A 23 -24.03 -11.26 -23.94
N GLN A 24 -23.61 -10.74 -25.09
CA GLN A 24 -24.48 -9.87 -25.90
C GLN A 24 -25.74 -10.60 -26.37
N VAL A 25 -25.64 -11.90 -26.61
CA VAL A 25 -26.79 -12.75 -26.94
C VAL A 25 -27.77 -12.81 -25.74
N LEU A 26 -27.26 -12.95 -24.54
CA LEU A 26 -28.06 -12.93 -23.31
C LEU A 26 -28.76 -11.57 -23.16
N ARG A 27 -28.07 -10.48 -23.43
CA ARG A 27 -28.66 -9.12 -23.42
C ARG A 27 -29.83 -9.01 -24.41
N VAL A 28 -29.69 -9.52 -25.63
CA VAL A 28 -30.78 -9.51 -26.60
C VAL A 28 -31.98 -10.33 -26.09
N ILE A 29 -31.72 -11.52 -25.55
CA ILE A 29 -32.76 -12.40 -25.01
C ILE A 29 -33.53 -11.74 -23.86
N THR A 30 -32.86 -10.95 -23.01
CA THR A 30 -33.52 -10.24 -21.89
C THR A 30 -34.47 -9.13 -22.33
N LEU A 31 -34.36 -8.68 -23.60
CA LEU A 31 -35.27 -7.66 -24.18
C LEU A 31 -36.56 -8.30 -24.77
N LEU A 32 -36.67 -9.61 -24.79
CA LEU A 32 -37.88 -10.29 -25.24
C LEU A 32 -38.98 -10.17 -24.20
N ASP A 33 -40.22 -10.14 -24.65
CA ASP A 33 -41.41 -9.97 -23.78
C ASP A 33 -41.58 -11.10 -22.72
N THR A 34 -40.97 -12.27 -22.95
CA THR A 34 -40.98 -13.39 -22.02
C THR A 34 -39.59 -13.87 -21.71
N PRO A 35 -38.80 -13.14 -20.90
CA PRO A 35 -37.46 -13.53 -20.58
C PRO A 35 -37.44 -14.79 -19.70
N VAL A 36 -36.74 -15.82 -20.13
CA VAL A 36 -36.62 -17.10 -19.40
C VAL A 36 -35.41 -17.07 -18.46
N ILE A 37 -34.61 -15.99 -18.50
CA ILE A 37 -33.36 -15.85 -17.71
C ILE A 37 -33.69 -15.34 -16.32
N ARG A 38 -33.28 -16.08 -15.29
CA ARG A 38 -33.47 -15.70 -13.88
C ARG A 38 -32.13 -15.57 -13.18
N ALA A 39 -31.93 -14.49 -12.45
CA ALA A 39 -30.76 -14.35 -11.58
C ALA A 39 -30.87 -15.31 -10.39
N LYS A 40 -29.79 -16.06 -10.14
CA LYS A 40 -29.66 -16.92 -8.96
C LYS A 40 -28.52 -16.41 -8.08
N ARG A 41 -28.82 -16.14 -6.81
CA ARG A 41 -27.79 -15.78 -5.83
C ARG A 41 -26.97 -17.00 -5.50
N ILE A 42 -25.64 -16.83 -5.45
CA ILE A 42 -24.69 -17.90 -5.09
C ILE A 42 -24.49 -18.04 -3.56
N ASN A 43 -25.24 -17.23 -2.76
CA ASN A 43 -25.37 -17.34 -1.29
C ASN A 43 -24.04 -17.51 -0.55
N GLY A 44 -23.10 -16.60 -0.80
CA GLY A 44 -21.81 -16.57 -0.10
C GLY A 44 -20.77 -17.58 -0.58
N LYS A 45 -21.07 -18.39 -1.61
CA LYS A 45 -20.04 -19.22 -2.25
C LYS A 45 -18.97 -18.32 -2.87
N LYS A 46 -17.73 -18.78 -2.79
CA LYS A 46 -16.61 -18.12 -3.46
C LYS A 46 -16.84 -18.17 -4.98
N TRP A 47 -16.60 -17.04 -5.67
CA TRP A 47 -16.63 -16.94 -7.13
C TRP A 47 -15.60 -15.89 -7.56
N TYR A 48 -14.95 -16.14 -8.66
CA TYR A 48 -14.03 -15.21 -9.28
C TYR A 48 -13.93 -15.50 -10.77
N GLU A 49 -13.90 -14.46 -11.60
CA GLU A 49 -13.71 -14.53 -13.05
C GLU A 49 -12.22 -14.47 -13.36
N ILE A 50 -11.76 -15.30 -14.29
CA ILE A 50 -10.35 -15.40 -14.65
C ILE A 50 -10.24 -15.06 -16.15
N ASP A 51 -9.72 -13.87 -16.43
CA ASP A 51 -9.46 -13.38 -17.79
C ASP A 51 -7.97 -13.39 -18.12
N ASP A 52 -7.13 -13.22 -17.11
CA ASP A 52 -5.68 -13.19 -17.27
C ASP A 52 -4.91 -13.94 -16.16
N ILE A 53 -3.57 -13.92 -16.25
CA ILE A 53 -2.70 -14.58 -15.27
C ILE A 53 -2.80 -13.95 -13.88
N GLN A 54 -3.11 -12.67 -13.79
CA GLN A 54 -3.29 -12.00 -12.50
C GLN A 54 -4.58 -12.45 -11.83
N ASP A 55 -5.63 -12.61 -12.62
CA ASP A 55 -6.91 -13.14 -12.12
C ASP A 55 -6.78 -14.57 -11.64
N LEU A 56 -6.04 -15.41 -12.37
CA LEU A 56 -5.73 -16.77 -11.94
C LEU A 56 -5.02 -16.78 -10.58
N ASP A 57 -4.08 -15.89 -10.39
CA ASP A 57 -3.31 -15.77 -9.18
C ASP A 57 -4.19 -15.25 -8.01
N ILE A 58 -5.09 -14.29 -8.24
CA ILE A 58 -6.08 -13.83 -7.27
C ILE A 58 -7.06 -14.96 -6.92
N ALA A 59 -7.60 -15.63 -7.93
CA ALA A 59 -8.48 -16.78 -7.73
C ALA A 59 -7.81 -17.87 -6.89
N SER A 60 -6.56 -18.20 -7.20
CA SER A 60 -5.77 -19.16 -6.44
C SER A 60 -5.66 -18.79 -4.96
N SER A 61 -5.53 -17.50 -4.63
CA SER A 61 -5.50 -17.02 -3.25
C SER A 61 -6.88 -17.10 -2.55
N ILE A 62 -7.97 -16.89 -3.31
CA ILE A 62 -9.34 -16.94 -2.79
C ILE A 62 -9.77 -18.38 -2.52
N PHE A 63 -9.35 -19.32 -3.37
CA PHE A 63 -9.76 -20.73 -3.34
C PHE A 63 -8.75 -21.66 -2.66
N VAL A 64 -7.66 -21.15 -2.13
CA VAL A 64 -6.79 -21.91 -1.23
C VAL A 64 -7.68 -22.54 -0.14
N ASN A 65 -7.49 -23.82 0.11
CA ASN A 65 -8.12 -24.54 1.20
C ASN A 65 -7.89 -23.78 2.52
N ASP A 66 -8.71 -23.98 3.53
CA ASP A 66 -8.82 -23.22 4.78
C ASP A 66 -7.50 -23.07 5.59
N ASP A 67 -6.35 -23.09 4.93
CA ASP A 67 -5.03 -22.74 5.46
C ASP A 67 -4.82 -21.24 5.36
N ASP A 68 -5.02 -20.55 6.47
CA ASP A 68 -4.87 -19.11 6.57
C ASP A 68 -3.40 -18.68 6.39
N ASP A 69 -2.43 -19.53 6.73
CA ASP A 69 -1.00 -19.22 6.60
C ASP A 69 -0.56 -19.24 5.13
N GLU A 70 -0.99 -20.25 4.35
CA GLU A 70 -0.70 -20.28 2.91
C GLU A 70 -1.38 -19.10 2.18
N ARG A 71 -2.61 -18.76 2.57
CA ARG A 71 -3.33 -17.61 2.01
C ARG A 71 -2.65 -16.29 2.35
N LEU A 72 -2.21 -16.11 3.59
CA LEU A 72 -1.45 -14.94 4.02
C LEU A 72 -0.14 -14.82 3.25
N PHE A 73 0.63 -15.90 3.14
CA PHE A 73 1.88 -15.95 2.38
C PHE A 73 1.69 -15.51 0.93
N ARG A 74 0.67 -16.02 0.24
CA ARG A 74 0.37 -15.64 -1.15
C ARG A 74 -0.02 -14.16 -1.29
N VAL A 75 -0.77 -13.61 -0.34
CA VAL A 75 -1.14 -12.19 -0.34
C VAL A 75 0.08 -11.31 -0.07
N GLN A 76 0.96 -11.69 0.85
CA GLN A 76 2.18 -10.94 1.20
C GLN A 76 3.15 -10.82 0.02
N GLN A 77 3.25 -11.84 -0.82
CA GLN A 77 4.13 -11.81 -1.98
C GLN A 77 3.75 -10.77 -3.05
N ARG A 78 2.56 -10.18 -2.95
CA ARG A 78 2.04 -9.26 -3.98
C ARG A 78 2.44 -7.80 -3.79
N TRP A 79 2.88 -7.42 -2.60
CA TRP A 79 3.28 -6.05 -2.29
C TRP A 79 2.28 -4.99 -2.77
N GLY A 80 1.06 -5.03 -2.27
CA GLY A 80 0.00 -4.10 -2.63
C GLY A 80 -1.08 -4.69 -3.53
N GLY A 81 -1.89 -3.83 -4.13
CA GLY A 81 -3.04 -4.28 -4.91
C GLY A 81 -4.15 -4.91 -4.07
N TYR A 82 -4.12 -4.73 -2.75
CA TYR A 82 -5.03 -5.37 -1.79
C TYR A 82 -6.50 -4.96 -1.96
N TRP A 83 -6.75 -3.85 -2.65
CA TRP A 83 -8.09 -3.44 -3.06
C TRP A 83 -8.85 -4.47 -3.91
N ARG A 84 -8.13 -5.40 -4.54
CA ARG A 84 -8.71 -6.52 -5.29
C ARG A 84 -9.26 -7.63 -4.39
N TYR A 85 -8.98 -7.57 -3.08
CA TYR A 85 -9.41 -8.54 -2.09
C TYR A 85 -10.42 -7.92 -1.12
N PRO A 86 -11.73 -7.87 -1.47
CA PRO A 86 -12.72 -7.04 -0.77
C PRO A 86 -12.97 -7.42 0.69
N LYS A 87 -12.50 -8.58 1.13
CA LYS A 87 -12.62 -9.04 2.53
C LYS A 87 -11.32 -8.92 3.32
N LEU A 88 -10.22 -8.56 2.66
CA LEU A 88 -8.94 -8.37 3.31
C LEU A 88 -8.96 -7.06 4.12
N LYS A 89 -8.50 -7.13 5.36
CA LYS A 89 -8.17 -5.95 6.16
C LYS A 89 -6.67 -5.75 6.10
N ASP A 90 -6.26 -4.72 5.39
CA ASP A 90 -4.85 -4.40 5.20
C ASP A 90 -4.33 -3.60 6.40
N PHE A 91 -3.37 -4.17 7.13
CA PHE A 91 -2.62 -3.52 8.21
C PHE A 91 -1.15 -3.30 7.85
N CYS A 92 -0.70 -3.76 6.67
CA CYS A 92 0.69 -3.60 6.22
C CYS A 92 0.94 -2.23 5.61
N CYS A 93 -0.03 -1.71 4.84
CA CYS A 93 0.09 -0.44 4.13
C CYS A 93 -1.01 0.53 4.58
N PRO A 94 -0.90 1.10 5.80
CA PRO A 94 -1.93 1.99 6.30
C PRO A 94 -2.01 3.24 5.43
N THR A 95 -3.19 3.51 4.89
CA THR A 95 -3.45 4.67 4.06
C THR A 95 -4.41 5.62 4.76
N ASN A 96 -4.26 6.92 4.52
CA ASN A 96 -5.22 7.89 5.01
C ASN A 96 -6.52 7.80 4.19
N PRO A 97 -7.64 7.36 4.77
CA PRO A 97 -8.91 7.20 4.03
C PRO A 97 -9.53 8.54 3.60
N TYR A 98 -9.04 9.67 4.13
CA TYR A 98 -9.52 11.02 3.83
C TYR A 98 -8.64 11.74 2.80
N PHE A 99 -7.62 11.08 2.29
CA PHE A 99 -6.71 11.62 1.28
C PHE A 99 -6.60 10.64 0.10
N PRO A 100 -6.52 11.15 -1.15
CA PRO A 100 -6.53 12.56 -1.56
C PRO A 100 -7.93 13.17 -1.54
N PRO A 101 -8.07 14.49 -1.25
CA PRO A 101 -9.36 15.16 -1.30
C PRO A 101 -9.89 15.25 -2.73
N LYS A 102 -11.23 15.37 -2.87
CA LYS A 102 -11.89 15.38 -4.19
C LYS A 102 -11.27 16.39 -5.17
N ARG A 103 -10.94 17.59 -4.70
CA ARG A 103 -10.32 18.62 -5.54
C ARG A 103 -9.02 18.14 -6.19
N LEU A 104 -8.14 17.49 -5.41
CA LEU A 104 -6.89 16.95 -5.93
C LEU A 104 -7.14 15.84 -6.95
N LEU A 105 -8.11 14.96 -6.69
CA LEU A 105 -8.49 13.93 -7.65
C LEU A 105 -9.03 14.50 -8.95
N ASP A 106 -9.83 15.55 -8.87
CA ASP A 106 -10.38 16.22 -10.06
C ASP A 106 -9.26 16.91 -10.87
N GLU A 107 -8.29 17.54 -10.19
CA GLU A 107 -7.10 18.12 -10.84
C GLU A 107 -6.22 17.06 -11.52
N LEU A 108 -5.98 15.91 -10.86
CA LEU A 108 -5.23 14.80 -11.44
C LEU A 108 -5.93 14.24 -12.69
N LYS A 109 -7.24 14.04 -12.63
CA LYS A 109 -8.02 13.55 -13.78
C LYS A 109 -7.99 14.53 -14.96
N ALA A 110 -8.12 15.83 -14.69
CA ALA A 110 -8.11 16.85 -15.73
C ALA A 110 -6.74 16.98 -16.44
N ASN A 111 -5.66 16.59 -15.77
CA ASN A 111 -4.30 16.69 -16.30
C ASN A 111 -3.67 15.32 -16.61
N LEU A 112 -4.42 14.24 -16.56
CA LEU A 112 -3.90 12.89 -16.65
C LEU A 112 -3.05 12.67 -17.91
N ASP A 113 -3.50 13.13 -19.07
CA ASP A 113 -2.80 12.97 -20.33
C ASP A 113 -1.39 13.59 -20.28
N ASN A 114 -1.28 14.80 -19.72
CA ASN A 114 0.01 15.46 -19.54
C ASN A 114 0.88 14.76 -18.51
N LEU A 115 0.27 14.30 -17.41
CA LEU A 115 1.00 13.66 -16.32
C LEU A 115 1.63 12.32 -16.72
N VAL A 116 0.99 11.58 -17.63
CA VAL A 116 1.49 10.26 -18.07
C VAL A 116 2.36 10.34 -19.33
N THR A 117 2.30 11.43 -20.10
CA THR A 117 3.05 11.57 -21.37
C THR A 117 4.27 12.49 -21.25
N ALA A 118 4.35 13.34 -20.22
CA ALA A 118 5.45 14.28 -20.04
C ALA A 118 6.39 13.82 -18.90
N TYR A 119 7.65 14.22 -19.02
CA TYR A 119 8.60 14.03 -17.91
C TYR A 119 8.21 14.89 -16.71
N PRO A 120 8.29 14.36 -15.48
CA PRO A 120 8.04 15.14 -14.28
C PRO A 120 9.13 16.18 -14.04
N SER A 121 8.82 17.17 -13.20
CA SER A 121 9.84 18.12 -12.72
C SER A 121 10.93 17.40 -11.94
N GLY A 122 12.16 17.92 -12.02
CA GLY A 122 13.29 17.40 -11.26
C GLY A 122 13.13 17.58 -9.75
N MET A 123 13.97 16.86 -9.00
CA MET A 123 13.91 16.83 -7.52
C MET A 123 14.12 18.20 -6.89
N ASP A 124 14.94 19.07 -7.50
CA ASP A 124 15.17 20.45 -7.01
C ASP A 124 13.88 21.28 -7.01
N ILE A 125 13.06 21.15 -8.06
CA ILE A 125 11.78 21.85 -8.14
C ILE A 125 10.81 21.30 -7.09
N ASN A 126 10.76 19.98 -6.89
CA ASN A 126 9.96 19.36 -5.87
C ASN A 126 10.37 19.82 -4.47
N ALA A 127 11.69 19.86 -4.19
CA ALA A 127 12.23 20.37 -2.93
C ALA A 127 11.89 21.85 -2.71
N LEU A 128 11.96 22.69 -3.76
CA LEU A 128 11.58 24.10 -3.71
C LEU A 128 10.09 24.28 -3.36
N LEU A 129 9.20 23.50 -3.98
CA LEU A 129 7.76 23.57 -3.71
C LEU A 129 7.42 23.15 -2.29
N VAL A 130 8.02 22.06 -1.80
CA VAL A 130 7.86 21.61 -0.42
C VAL A 130 8.42 22.65 0.56
N ALA A 131 9.60 23.17 0.31
CA ALA A 131 10.23 24.20 1.15
C ALA A 131 9.37 25.47 1.28
N LYS A 132 8.78 25.94 0.17
CA LYS A 132 7.86 27.09 0.18
C LYS A 132 6.60 26.78 1.00
N ASN A 133 6.05 25.58 0.88
CA ASN A 133 4.87 25.19 1.62
C ASN A 133 5.12 25.07 3.13
N LEU A 134 6.31 24.61 3.52
CA LEU A 134 6.73 24.48 4.91
C LEU A 134 7.35 25.75 5.52
N GLY A 135 7.61 26.78 4.73
CA GLY A 135 8.26 28.02 5.18
C GLY A 135 9.72 27.83 5.58
N VAL A 136 10.44 26.90 4.95
CA VAL A 136 11.86 26.61 5.21
C VAL A 136 12.73 26.87 3.98
N GLY A 137 14.05 26.90 4.16
CA GLY A 137 14.98 27.01 3.03
C GLY A 137 15.02 25.73 2.20
N GLN A 138 15.08 25.84 0.87
CA GLN A 138 15.13 24.68 -0.06
C GLN A 138 16.24 23.69 0.29
N LYS A 139 17.41 24.18 0.69
CA LYS A 139 18.57 23.36 1.10
C LYS A 139 18.30 22.45 2.31
N ASN A 140 17.23 22.70 3.05
CA ASN A 140 16.81 21.92 4.22
C ASN A 140 15.75 20.88 3.86
N VAL A 141 15.47 20.66 2.58
CA VAL A 141 14.44 19.75 2.10
C VAL A 141 15.05 18.78 1.09
N SER A 142 14.82 17.50 1.31
CA SER A 142 15.07 16.45 0.34
C SER A 142 13.76 15.72 0.04
N VAL A 143 13.54 15.43 -1.23
CA VAL A 143 12.36 14.71 -1.72
C VAL A 143 12.84 13.44 -2.42
N ALA A 144 12.15 12.32 -2.22
CA ALA A 144 12.53 11.04 -2.78
C ALA A 144 11.29 10.21 -3.16
N ASN A 145 11.49 9.09 -3.86
CA ASN A 145 10.44 8.14 -4.21
C ASN A 145 10.14 7.20 -3.04
N GLY A 146 9.43 7.74 -2.05
CA GLY A 146 9.10 7.03 -0.82
C GLY A 146 10.17 7.13 0.26
N VAL A 147 9.79 6.72 1.46
CA VAL A 147 10.65 6.78 2.66
C VAL A 147 11.85 5.83 2.55
N GLU A 148 11.72 4.72 1.85
CA GLU A 148 12.77 3.70 1.71
C GLU A 148 14.01 4.24 0.99
N GLU A 149 13.85 5.09 -0.02
CA GLU A 149 14.98 5.73 -0.69
C GLU A 149 15.74 6.66 0.27
N ILE A 150 15.01 7.42 1.09
CA ILE A 150 15.62 8.30 2.11
C ILE A 150 16.33 7.47 3.17
N ILE A 151 15.71 6.39 3.66
CA ILE A 151 16.34 5.46 4.61
C ILE A 151 17.64 4.92 4.02
N ASN A 152 17.61 4.46 2.77
CA ASN A 152 18.81 3.94 2.11
C ASN A 152 19.95 4.97 2.05
N ILE A 153 19.63 6.21 1.68
CA ILE A 153 20.62 7.29 1.62
C ILE A 153 21.20 7.58 3.00
N VAL A 154 20.35 7.67 4.03
CA VAL A 154 20.77 7.96 5.41
C VAL A 154 21.63 6.82 5.96
N MET A 155 21.17 5.59 5.84
CA MET A 155 21.86 4.42 6.39
C MET A 155 23.18 4.12 5.67
N THR A 156 23.29 4.40 4.37
CA THR A 156 24.54 4.27 3.62
C THR A 156 25.61 5.27 4.08
N LYS A 157 25.18 6.44 4.54
CA LYS A 157 26.09 7.50 5.02
C LYS A 157 26.31 7.48 6.52
N ALA A 158 25.59 6.65 7.24
CA ALA A 158 25.70 6.54 8.67
C ALA A 158 27.02 5.84 9.08
N GLU A 159 27.63 6.31 10.15
CA GLU A 159 28.86 5.79 10.69
C GLU A 159 28.72 5.51 12.19
N GLY A 160 29.49 4.55 12.70
CA GLY A 160 29.52 4.23 14.12
C GLY A 160 28.34 3.36 14.57
N LYS A 161 27.97 3.48 15.84
CA LYS A 161 26.87 2.72 16.45
C LYS A 161 25.56 3.49 16.32
N ILE A 162 24.51 2.85 15.90
CA ILE A 162 23.19 3.45 15.67
C ILE A 162 22.19 2.87 16.66
N GLY A 163 21.47 3.75 17.38
CA GLY A 163 20.34 3.40 18.21
C GLY A 163 19.02 3.39 17.43
N VAL A 164 18.18 2.39 17.68
CA VAL A 164 16.83 2.29 17.09
C VAL A 164 15.85 1.69 18.09
N VAL A 165 14.60 2.13 18.04
CA VAL A 165 13.52 1.56 18.86
C VAL A 165 12.74 0.56 18.01
N LYS A 166 12.45 -0.65 18.55
CA LYS A 166 11.55 -1.64 17.93
C LYS A 166 10.17 -1.65 18.64
N PRO A 167 9.08 -1.94 17.90
CA PRO A 167 9.00 -2.17 16.47
C PRO A 167 9.25 -0.89 15.66
N THR A 168 9.82 -1.04 14.46
CA THR A 168 10.08 0.08 13.54
C THR A 168 10.09 -0.43 12.10
N ASN A 169 10.31 0.46 11.14
CA ASN A 169 10.52 0.04 9.76
C ASN A 169 11.82 -0.79 9.66
N GLU A 170 11.68 -2.04 9.28
CA GLU A 170 12.80 -3.00 9.18
C GLU A 170 13.89 -2.54 8.20
N GLU A 171 13.60 -1.63 7.27
CA GLU A 171 14.58 -1.07 6.36
C GLU A 171 15.75 -0.38 7.08
N TYR A 172 15.51 0.24 8.24
CA TYR A 172 16.60 0.78 9.05
C TYR A 172 17.58 -0.30 9.50
N ILE A 173 17.04 -1.44 9.93
CA ILE A 173 17.83 -2.54 10.49
C ILE A 173 18.51 -3.32 9.37
N ASN A 174 17.78 -3.61 8.29
CA ASN A 174 18.26 -4.43 7.19
C ASN A 174 19.37 -3.75 6.36
N ARG A 175 19.47 -2.41 6.43
CA ARG A 175 20.45 -1.63 5.65
C ARG A 175 21.71 -1.26 6.43
N TYR A 176 21.86 -1.73 7.64
CA TYR A 176 23.05 -1.45 8.44
C TYR A 176 23.67 -2.71 9.03
N LYS A 177 24.92 -2.62 9.51
CA LYS A 177 25.63 -3.74 10.11
C LYS A 177 25.00 -4.10 11.46
N ALA A 178 24.56 -5.33 11.61
CA ALA A 178 23.88 -5.79 12.83
C ALA A 178 24.71 -5.54 14.12
N ASP A 179 26.04 -5.75 14.05
CA ASP A 179 26.94 -5.54 15.19
C ASP A 179 27.06 -4.07 15.63
N ASN A 180 26.63 -3.15 14.78
CA ASN A 180 26.67 -1.72 15.05
C ASN A 180 25.25 -1.16 15.32
N MET A 181 24.25 -2.01 15.53
CA MET A 181 22.91 -1.61 15.90
C MET A 181 22.67 -1.84 17.38
N GLU A 182 22.24 -0.78 18.07
CA GLU A 182 21.76 -0.84 19.44
C GLU A 182 20.22 -0.74 19.41
N ILE A 183 19.55 -1.80 19.84
CA ILE A 183 18.11 -1.93 19.67
C ILE A 183 17.44 -1.87 21.05
N TYR A 184 16.62 -0.84 21.24
CA TYR A 184 15.72 -0.75 22.39
C TYR A 184 14.36 -1.36 22.05
N VAL A 185 13.92 -2.31 22.86
CA VAL A 185 12.57 -2.88 22.77
C VAL A 185 11.82 -2.50 24.04
N PRO A 186 10.72 -1.73 23.97
CA PRO A 186 9.92 -1.41 25.14
C PRO A 186 9.42 -2.67 25.85
N GLU A 187 9.47 -2.68 27.17
CA GLU A 187 9.04 -3.82 28.00
C GLU A 187 7.52 -3.84 28.26
N ASN A 188 6.84 -2.73 28.00
CA ASN A 188 5.41 -2.60 28.22
C ASN A 188 4.61 -3.42 27.18
N ASP A 189 3.53 -4.04 27.60
CA ASP A 189 2.65 -4.86 26.74
C ASP A 189 2.07 -4.05 25.55
N ASP A 190 1.87 -2.76 25.72
CA ASP A 190 1.39 -1.84 24.70
C ASP A 190 2.53 -1.20 23.87
N LEU A 191 3.77 -1.61 24.09
CA LEU A 191 4.98 -1.09 23.44
C LEU A 191 5.20 0.41 23.67
N SER A 192 4.58 0.99 24.69
CA SER A 192 4.76 2.40 25.05
C SER A 192 6.14 2.65 25.68
N TYR A 193 6.69 3.82 25.41
CA TYR A 193 7.95 4.31 25.99
C TYR A 193 7.94 5.84 26.07
N SER A 194 8.74 6.37 26.97
CA SER A 194 8.91 7.80 27.20
C SER A 194 10.27 8.30 26.72
N ALA A 195 10.43 9.63 26.64
CA ALA A 195 11.73 10.24 26.40
C ALA A 195 12.76 9.85 27.45
N LYS A 196 12.32 9.68 28.71
CA LYS A 196 13.19 9.25 29.81
C LYS A 196 13.75 7.84 29.58
N ASP A 197 12.93 6.91 29.11
CA ASP A 197 13.35 5.54 28.81
C ASP A 197 14.40 5.52 27.71
N ILE A 198 14.18 6.31 26.66
CA ILE A 198 15.14 6.49 25.55
C ILE A 198 16.47 7.07 26.05
N MET A 199 16.41 8.12 26.86
CA MET A 199 17.62 8.76 27.38
C MET A 199 18.37 7.83 28.35
N LEU A 200 17.66 7.06 29.17
CA LEU A 200 18.27 6.12 30.09
C LEU A 200 18.95 4.97 29.34
N TYR A 201 18.30 4.40 28.34
CA TYR A 201 18.84 3.27 27.59
C TYR A 201 20.02 3.67 26.71
N PHE A 202 19.86 4.71 25.88
CA PHE A 202 20.88 5.12 24.93
C PHE A 202 21.94 6.05 25.52
N GLY A 203 21.69 6.68 26.65
CA GLY A 203 22.62 7.60 27.28
C GLY A 203 23.94 6.94 27.72
N GLU A 204 23.92 5.67 28.05
CA GLU A 204 25.10 4.87 28.41
C GLU A 204 25.73 4.16 27.20
N GLN A 205 25.04 4.15 26.07
CA GLN A 205 25.51 3.53 24.84
C GLN A 205 26.25 4.55 23.99
N ASN A 206 27.44 4.26 23.56
CA ASN A 206 28.21 5.17 22.70
C ASN A 206 27.65 5.15 21.27
N ILE A 207 26.42 5.66 21.09
CA ILE A 207 25.78 5.77 19.78
C ILE A 207 26.16 7.07 19.09
N SER A 208 26.35 7.04 17.78
CA SER A 208 26.61 8.22 16.94
C SER A 208 25.34 8.79 16.31
N MET A 209 24.29 7.99 16.22
CA MET A 209 23.00 8.38 15.66
C MET A 209 21.87 7.64 16.35
N LEU A 210 20.78 8.33 16.64
CA LEU A 210 19.53 7.74 17.15
C LEU A 210 18.42 7.93 16.11
N ILE A 211 17.74 6.84 15.77
CA ILE A 211 16.58 6.84 14.89
C ILE A 211 15.32 6.75 15.75
N LEU A 212 14.48 7.79 15.68
CA LEU A 212 13.19 7.86 16.35
C LEU A 212 12.09 8.15 15.33
N VAL A 213 11.03 7.34 15.35
CA VAL A 213 9.81 7.57 14.59
C VAL A 213 8.77 8.19 15.53
N ASN A 214 8.30 9.40 15.23
CA ASN A 214 7.35 10.11 16.11
C ASN A 214 6.32 10.93 15.32
N PRO A 215 5.02 10.64 15.37
CA PRO A 215 4.43 9.46 16.04
C PRO A 215 4.92 8.14 15.47
N ASP A 216 5.06 7.13 16.33
CA ASP A 216 5.42 5.79 15.90
C ASP A 216 4.17 5.03 15.47
N TYR A 217 4.05 4.74 14.18
CA TYR A 217 2.87 4.06 13.64
C TYR A 217 2.87 2.55 13.87
N HIS A 218 3.99 1.95 14.27
CA HIS A 218 4.06 0.52 14.57
C HIS A 218 3.55 0.21 15.99
N SER A 219 3.93 1.03 16.96
CA SER A 219 3.51 0.87 18.36
C SER A 219 2.34 1.79 18.74
N GLY A 220 2.06 2.83 17.95
CA GLY A 220 1.13 3.89 18.33
C GLY A 220 1.70 4.89 19.34
N ASN A 221 2.96 4.76 19.70
CA ASN A 221 3.60 5.62 20.70
C ASN A 221 3.80 7.06 20.21
N TYR A 222 3.68 8.01 21.09
CA TYR A 222 3.89 9.43 20.81
C TYR A 222 4.67 10.10 21.92
N ILE A 223 5.82 10.69 21.58
CA ILE A 223 6.62 11.51 22.50
C ILE A 223 6.22 12.99 22.29
N PRO A 224 5.74 13.69 23.32
CA PRO A 224 5.39 15.10 23.26
C PRO A 224 6.58 15.97 22.83
N LYS A 225 6.30 17.09 22.14
CA LYS A 225 7.34 17.99 21.63
C LYS A 225 8.29 18.51 22.73
N ALA A 226 7.78 18.74 23.94
CA ALA A 226 8.60 19.18 25.08
C ALA A 226 9.63 18.12 25.45
N ASP A 227 9.20 16.87 25.53
CA ASP A 227 10.04 15.74 25.92
C ASP A 227 11.01 15.33 24.78
N MET A 228 10.58 15.47 23.52
CA MET A 228 11.47 15.28 22.38
C MET A 228 12.67 16.26 22.40
N ARG A 229 12.47 17.49 22.87
CA ARG A 229 13.56 18.45 23.02
C ARG A 229 14.61 17.99 24.04
N CYS A 230 14.21 17.26 25.07
CA CYS A 230 15.17 16.74 26.06
C CYS A 230 16.08 15.65 25.46
N ILE A 231 15.58 14.89 24.48
CA ILE A 231 16.40 13.87 23.78
C ILE A 231 17.43 14.54 22.85
N ILE A 232 17.07 15.70 22.26
CA ILE A 232 17.91 16.38 21.23
C ILE A 232 19.00 17.25 21.88
N GLN A 233 18.82 17.69 23.12
CA GLN A 233 19.77 18.50 23.89
C GLN A 233 20.90 17.67 24.48
#